data_980de6d6867f037336471dbda1b7259d
#
_entry.id   980de6d6867f037336471dbda1b7259d
#
_cell.length_a   1.000
_cell.length_b   1.000
_cell.length_c   1.000
_cell.angle_alpha   90.00
_cell.angle_beta   90.00
_cell.angle_gamma   90.00
#
_symmetry.space_group_name_H-M   'P 1'
#
loop_
_entity.id
_entity.type
_entity.pdbx_description
1 polymer ?
#
loop_
_entity_poly.entity_id
_entity_poly.type
_entity_poly.pdbx_seq_one_letter_code
_entity_poly.pdbx_strand_id
1 'polypeptide(L)'
;MTDNKTLLTESPTLYIVPTPIGNLGDITQRAIEILSSVDVIAAEDTRHTGKLLAHFNISTRTFALHDHNEQTKAQVLVERLLEGQSIALVSDAGTPLIS
;
A
#
# COMPACT_ATOMS: atom_id res chain seq x y z
N MET A 1 25.98 -10.58 -4.75
CA MET A 1 25.63 -10.51 -4.45
C MET A 1 24.89 -10.16 -4.25
N THR A 2 24.56 -10.11 -4.18
CA THR A 2 23.89 -9.85 -3.83
C THR A 2 23.42 -9.28 -3.63
N ASP A 3 23.38 -8.97 -3.60
CA ASP A 3 22.89 -8.51 -3.35
C ASP A 3 22.12 -7.25 -3.19
N ASN A 4 22.11 -6.30 -4.09
CA ASN A 4 21.33 -5.09 -3.99
C ASN A 4 19.87 -5.38 -3.73
N LYS A 5 19.40 -6.38 -4.36
CA LYS A 5 18.03 -6.79 -4.20
C LYS A 5 17.72 -7.18 -2.76
N THR A 6 18.64 -7.89 -2.16
CA THR A 6 18.48 -8.28 -0.78
C THR A 6 18.46 -7.07 0.12
N LEU A 7 19.33 -6.10 -0.16
CA LEU A 7 19.39 -4.89 0.64
C LEU A 7 18.08 -4.11 0.57
N LEU A 8 17.49 -4.05 -0.62
CA LEU A 8 16.24 -3.33 -0.78
C LEU A 8 15.11 -3.97 0.02
N THR A 9 15.10 -5.30 0.06
CA THR A 9 14.03 -5.99 0.77
C THR A 9 14.22 -5.94 2.28
N GLU A 10 15.43 -5.63 2.74
CA GLU A 10 15.68 -5.56 4.17
C GLU A 10 15.27 -4.24 4.78
N SER A 11 15.05 -3.24 3.96
CA SER A 11 14.69 -1.92 4.47
C SER A 11 13.20 -1.70 4.31
N PRO A 12 12.46 -1.65 5.41
CA PRO A 12 11.02 -1.39 5.32
C PRO A 12 10.79 -0.04 4.66
N THR A 13 9.88 0.00 3.73
CA THR A 13 9.61 1.20 2.96
C THR A 13 8.12 1.44 2.89
N LEU A 14 7.74 2.71 3.00
CA LEU A 14 6.35 3.12 2.80
C LEU A 14 6.22 3.70 1.40
N TYR A 15 5.40 3.08 0.59
CA TYR A 15 5.12 3.56 -0.76
C TYR A 15 3.75 4.20 -0.78
N ILE A 16 3.65 5.36 -1.42
CA ILE A 16 2.37 6.02 -1.62
C ILE A 16 1.90 5.68 -3.01
N VAL A 17 0.77 4.99 -3.10
CA VAL A 17 0.27 4.48 -4.38
C VAL A 17 -1.07 5.10 -4.68
N PRO A 18 -1.12 6.14 -5.52
CA PRO A 18 -2.41 6.69 -5.93
C PRO A 18 -3.08 5.73 -6.91
N THR A 19 -4.38 5.58 -6.76
CA THR A 19 -5.14 4.70 -7.65
C THR A 19 -6.20 5.52 -8.37
N PRO A 20 -6.53 5.11 -9.59
CA PRO A 20 -7.55 5.84 -10.34
C PRO A 20 -8.93 5.62 -9.75
N ILE A 21 -9.76 6.64 -9.87
CA ILE A 21 -11.16 6.55 -9.50
C ILE A 21 -11.91 6.11 -10.74
N GLY A 22 -12.52 4.96 -10.69
CA GLY A 22 -13.40 4.51 -11.76
C GLY A 22 -12.74 3.56 -12.74
N ASN A 23 -11.69 3.97 -13.43
CA ASN A 23 -11.10 3.12 -14.46
C ASN A 23 -9.82 2.46 -13.96
N LEU A 24 -9.92 1.18 -13.63
CA LEU A 24 -8.78 0.44 -13.09
C LEU A 24 -7.64 0.33 -14.09
N GLY A 25 -7.93 0.42 -15.38
CA GLY A 25 -6.88 0.34 -16.39
C GLY A 25 -5.94 1.52 -16.39
N ASP A 26 -6.26 2.59 -15.68
CA ASP A 26 -5.39 3.76 -15.61
C ASP A 26 -4.26 3.60 -14.60
N ILE A 27 -4.26 2.54 -13.82
CA ILE A 27 -3.19 2.33 -12.85
C ILE A 27 -1.88 2.01 -13.59
N THR A 28 -0.77 2.48 -13.03
CA THR A 28 0.51 2.27 -13.69
C THR A 28 1.06 0.87 -13.41
N GLN A 29 1.93 0.41 -14.31
CA GLN A 29 2.61 -0.86 -14.10
C GLN A 29 3.46 -0.82 -12.83
N ARG A 30 4.08 0.31 -12.56
CA ARG A 30 4.88 0.47 -11.35
C ARG A 30 4.04 0.29 -10.09
N ALA A 31 2.84 0.85 -10.09
CA ALA A 31 1.95 0.71 -8.95
C ALA A 31 1.59 -0.75 -8.73
N ILE A 32 1.32 -1.48 -9.79
CA ILE A 32 1.01 -2.90 -9.70
C ILE A 32 2.18 -3.66 -9.09
N GLU A 33 3.38 -3.35 -9.52
CA GLU A 33 4.57 -4.02 -9.00
C GLU A 33 4.76 -3.75 -7.51
N ILE A 34 4.55 -2.52 -7.10
CA ILE A 34 4.67 -2.16 -5.69
C ILE A 34 3.65 -2.90 -4.85
N LEU A 35 2.40 -2.89 -5.30
CA LEU A 35 1.33 -3.56 -4.56
C LEU A 35 1.59 -5.06 -4.42
N SER A 36 2.25 -5.64 -5.42
CA SER A 36 2.55 -7.07 -5.39
C SER A 36 3.76 -7.38 -4.51
N SER A 37 4.62 -6.41 -4.29
CA SER A 37 5.91 -6.65 -3.61
C SER A 37 5.90 -6.38 -2.13
N VAL A 38 5.03 -5.48 -1.66
CA VAL A 38 5.04 -5.09 -0.26
C VAL A 38 4.49 -6.20 0.63
N ASP A 39 4.75 -6.08 1.91
CA ASP A 39 4.26 -7.05 2.88
C ASP A 39 2.79 -6.85 3.18
N VAL A 40 2.33 -5.61 3.15
CA VAL A 40 0.95 -5.31 3.49
C VAL A 40 0.53 -4.04 2.76
N ILE A 41 -0.76 -3.95 2.46
CA ILE A 41 -1.35 -2.79 1.82
C ILE A 41 -2.27 -2.11 2.82
N ALA A 42 -2.06 -0.82 3.03
CA ALA A 42 -2.92 -0.01 3.88
C ALA A 42 -3.91 0.74 3.00
N ALA A 43 -5.18 0.65 3.32
CA ALA A 43 -6.21 1.24 2.48
C ALA A 43 -7.23 1.98 3.33
N GLU A 44 -7.68 3.13 2.83
CA GLU A 44 -8.76 3.83 3.48
C GLU A 44 -10.11 3.23 3.11
N ASP A 45 -10.22 2.76 1.88
CA ASP A 45 -11.43 2.08 1.42
C ASP A 45 -11.04 0.68 0.95
N THR A 46 -11.23 -0.29 1.83
CA THR A 46 -10.82 -1.65 1.52
C THR A 46 -11.68 -2.29 0.43
N ARG A 47 -12.91 -1.81 0.24
CA ARG A 47 -13.74 -2.37 -0.82
C ARG A 47 -13.22 -1.97 -2.19
N HIS A 48 -12.87 -0.70 -2.36
CA HIS A 48 -12.32 -0.22 -3.61
C HIS A 48 -10.97 -0.89 -3.88
N THR A 49 -10.13 -0.94 -2.87
CA THR A 49 -8.81 -1.56 -3.00
C THR A 49 -8.94 -3.04 -3.30
N GLY A 50 -9.90 -3.72 -2.66
CA GLY A 50 -10.10 -5.14 -2.92
C GLY A 50 -10.45 -5.44 -4.35
N LYS A 51 -11.30 -4.59 -4.95
CA LYS A 51 -11.65 -4.77 -6.36
C LYS A 51 -10.43 -4.62 -7.26
N LEU A 52 -9.60 -3.62 -6.95
CA LEU A 52 -8.40 -3.37 -7.71
C LEU A 52 -7.45 -4.58 -7.63
N LEU A 53 -7.24 -5.08 -6.44
CA LEU A 53 -6.33 -6.21 -6.25
C LEU A 53 -6.85 -7.46 -6.94
N ALA A 54 -8.15 -7.70 -6.87
CA ALA A 54 -8.74 -8.85 -7.54
C ALA A 54 -8.60 -8.73 -9.04
N HIS A 55 -8.77 -7.53 -9.57
CA HIS A 55 -8.67 -7.30 -11.01
C HIS A 55 -7.28 -7.66 -11.55
N PHE A 56 -6.25 -7.41 -10.77
CA PHE A 56 -4.87 -7.66 -11.18
C PHE A 56 -4.27 -8.90 -10.55
N ASN A 57 -5.08 -9.71 -9.89
CA ASN A 57 -4.61 -10.96 -9.27
C ASN A 57 -3.51 -10.73 -8.23
N ILE A 58 -3.65 -9.68 -7.46
CA ILE A 58 -2.70 -9.38 -6.39
C ILE A 58 -3.24 -9.94 -5.10
N SER A 59 -2.47 -10.79 -4.44
CA SER A 59 -2.92 -11.46 -3.22
C SER A 59 -2.31 -10.87 -1.96
N THR A 60 -1.66 -9.73 -2.05
CA THR A 60 -1.06 -9.07 -0.90
C THR A 60 -2.12 -8.75 0.14
N ARG A 61 -1.75 -8.92 1.40
CA ARG A 61 -2.63 -8.66 2.53
C ARG A 61 -2.99 -7.19 2.63
N THR A 62 -4.23 -6.87 2.99
CA THR A 62 -4.65 -5.47 3.17
C THR A 62 -5.21 -5.27 4.57
N PHE A 63 -5.15 -4.04 5.05
CA PHE A 63 -5.84 -3.68 6.27
C PHE A 63 -6.43 -2.28 6.12
N ALA A 64 -7.49 -2.03 6.90
CA ALA A 64 -8.22 -0.77 6.81
C ALA A 64 -7.68 0.24 7.81
N LEU A 65 -7.25 1.38 7.31
CA LEU A 65 -6.72 2.42 8.17
C LEU A 65 -7.80 3.01 9.07
N HIS A 66 -9.01 3.14 8.56
CA HIS A 66 -10.06 3.81 9.31
C HIS A 66 -10.56 2.99 10.51
N ASP A 67 -10.11 1.75 10.65
CA ASP A 67 -10.53 0.93 11.78
C ASP A 67 -9.73 1.19 13.04
N HIS A 68 -8.73 2.05 12.97
CA HIS A 68 -7.86 2.32 14.11
C HIS A 68 -8.29 3.60 14.80
N ASN A 69 -9.15 3.47 15.80
CA ASN A 69 -9.81 4.62 16.41
C ASN A 69 -8.94 5.49 17.28
N GLU A 70 -8.01 4.88 17.98
CA GLU A 70 -7.24 5.62 18.98
C GLU A 70 -5.86 5.99 18.52
N GLN A 71 -5.50 5.57 17.32
CA GLN A 71 -4.21 5.87 16.75
C GLN A 71 -4.38 6.67 15.48
N THR A 72 -3.47 7.61 15.25
CA THR A 72 -3.47 8.30 13.97
C THR A 72 -3.05 7.32 12.90
N LYS A 73 -3.41 7.64 11.66
CA LYS A 73 -2.99 6.80 10.53
C LYS A 73 -1.48 6.70 10.46
N ALA A 74 -0.78 7.81 10.75
CA ALA A 74 0.66 7.80 10.69
C ALA A 74 1.26 6.85 11.74
N GLN A 75 0.69 6.82 12.93
CA GLN A 75 1.18 5.94 13.98
C GLN A 75 1.05 4.48 13.59
N VAL A 76 -0.07 4.12 13.00
CA VAL A 76 -0.29 2.74 12.57
C VAL A 76 0.76 2.35 11.55
N LEU A 77 1.03 3.21 10.58
CA LEU A 77 2.00 2.93 9.54
C LEU A 77 3.41 2.82 10.11
N VAL A 78 3.77 3.73 11.01
CA VAL A 78 5.09 3.70 11.61
C VAL A 78 5.31 2.41 12.40
N GLU A 79 4.31 1.98 13.15
CA GLU A 79 4.45 0.76 13.93
C GLU A 79 4.73 -0.45 13.05
N ARG A 80 4.06 -0.53 11.92
CA ARG A 80 4.30 -1.64 11.01
C ARG A 80 5.67 -1.57 10.36
N LEU A 81 6.12 -0.37 10.04
CA LEU A 81 7.46 -0.21 9.51
C LEU A 81 8.51 -0.63 10.51
N LEU A 82 8.29 -0.31 11.78
CA LEU A 82 9.21 -0.70 12.82
C LEU A 82 9.24 -2.22 13.03
N GLU A 83 8.17 -2.90 12.65
CA GLU A 83 8.13 -4.35 12.69
C GLU A 83 8.83 -4.98 11.49
N GLY A 84 9.34 -4.18 10.60
CA GLY A 84 10.06 -4.69 9.45
C GLY A 84 9.22 -4.91 8.21
N GLN A 85 8.01 -4.38 8.18
CA GLN A 85 7.11 -4.57 7.04
C GLN A 85 7.18 -3.39 6.09
N SER A 86 7.20 -3.69 4.79
CA SER A 86 7.04 -2.66 3.78
C SER A 86 5.55 -2.50 3.50
N ILE A 87 5.12 -1.27 3.31
CA ILE A 87 3.70 -0.93 3.22
C ILE A 87 3.45 -0.14 1.94
N ALA A 88 2.36 -0.47 1.26
CA ALA A 88 1.85 0.38 0.19
C ALA A 88 0.57 1.05 0.70
N LEU A 89 0.59 2.36 0.76
CA LEU A 89 -0.58 3.13 1.17
C LEU A 89 -1.36 3.50 -0.07
N VAL A 90 -2.53 2.94 -0.20
CA VAL A 90 -3.39 3.17 -1.36
C VAL A 90 -4.27 4.38 -1.09
N SER A 91 -4.26 5.30 -2.04
CA SER A 91 -5.01 6.52 -1.94
C SER A 91 -5.79 6.75 -3.22
N ASP A 92 -7.03 7.19 -3.10
CA ASP A 92 -7.81 7.52 -4.28
C ASP A 92 -7.25 8.78 -4.92
N ALA A 93 -7.30 8.83 -6.25
CA ALA A 93 -6.83 9.99 -6.98
C ALA A 93 -7.61 11.21 -6.52
N GLY A 94 -6.89 12.30 -6.31
CA GLY A 94 -7.54 13.54 -5.89
C GLY A 94 -7.70 13.67 -4.39
N THR A 95 -7.39 12.65 -3.62
CA THR A 95 -7.51 12.72 -2.17
C THR A 95 -6.18 13.19 -1.58
N PRO A 96 -6.16 14.29 -0.83
CA PRO A 96 -4.91 14.75 -0.23
C PRO A 96 -4.44 13.78 0.83
N LEU A 97 -3.19 13.39 0.72
CA LEU A 97 -2.60 12.44 1.67
C LEU A 97 -2.10 13.11 2.92
N ILE A 98 -1.81 14.38 2.80
CA ILE A 98 -1.21 15.12 3.89
C ILE A 98 -2.21 16.05 4.48
N SER A 99 -3.20 15.80 4.85
CA SER A 99 -4.15 16.78 5.38
C SER A 99 -4.30 16.60 6.87
#